data_4870081894c327e6c85ddeb1780f50ac
#
_entry.id   4870081894c327e6c85ddeb1780f50ac
#
_cell.length_a   1.000
_cell.length_b   1.000
_cell.length_c   1.000
_cell.angle_alpha   90.00
_cell.angle_beta   90.00
_cell.angle_gamma   90.00
#
_symmetry.space_group_name_H-M   'P 1'
#
loop_
_entity.id
_entity.type
_entity.pdbx_description
1 polymer ?
#
loop_
_entity_poly.entity_id
_entity_poly.type
_entity_poly.pdbx_seq_one_letter_code
_entity_poly.pdbx_strand_id
1 'polypeptide(L)'
;SATHLLHEALRQVLGDQVNQKGSLVESEKLRFDFSHDEVVSRANLDKVEVIVNQQILGNTQVITEETDIKTAKKKGAMALFGEKYGDRVRVLSMGDDNFSVELCGGTHVQRLGDIGRFKVISESGIAAGVRRIEAVTGSDAYQLDKKNENTLSMIASLTKSSNSMALDKVKQLISNQK
;
A
#
# COMPACT_ATOMS: atom_id res chain seq x y z
N SER A 1 7.13 -3.12 -6.91
CA SER A 1 6.97 -4.21 -5.94
C SER A 1 5.87 -3.91 -4.94
N ALA A 2 5.95 -2.78 -4.22
CA ALA A 2 4.93 -2.43 -3.22
C ALA A 2 3.50 -2.35 -3.78
N THR A 3 3.32 -1.93 -5.02
CA THR A 3 2.01 -1.88 -5.70
C THR A 3 1.33 -3.24 -5.81
N HIS A 4 2.07 -4.31 -6.04
CA HIS A 4 1.53 -5.67 -6.11
C HIS A 4 1.06 -6.15 -4.74
N LEU A 5 1.84 -5.90 -3.68
CA LEU A 5 1.43 -6.20 -2.31
C LEU A 5 0.19 -5.38 -1.92
N LEU A 6 0.16 -4.10 -2.29
CA LEU A 6 -0.99 -3.22 -2.04
C LEU A 6 -2.25 -3.72 -2.77
N HIS A 7 -2.13 -4.13 -4.04
CA HIS A 7 -3.24 -4.65 -4.83
C HIS A 7 -3.88 -5.87 -4.15
N GLU A 8 -3.06 -6.86 -3.80
CA GLU A 8 -3.56 -8.07 -3.15
C GLU A 8 -4.13 -7.79 -1.74
N ALA A 9 -3.48 -6.92 -0.95
CA ALA A 9 -4.00 -6.51 0.36
C ALA A 9 -5.37 -5.80 0.24
N LEU A 10 -5.55 -4.96 -0.77
CA LEU A 10 -6.84 -4.33 -1.06
C LEU A 10 -7.91 -5.36 -1.44
N ARG A 11 -7.57 -6.38 -2.23
CA ARG A 11 -8.49 -7.49 -2.57
C ARG A 11 -8.92 -8.25 -1.33
N GLN A 12 -8.00 -8.57 -0.43
CA GLN A 12 -8.31 -9.29 0.81
C GLN A 12 -9.21 -8.47 1.75
N VAL A 13 -9.06 -7.15 1.80
CA VAL A 13 -9.82 -6.29 2.71
C VAL A 13 -11.14 -5.83 2.13
N LEU A 14 -11.18 -5.53 0.82
CA LEU A 14 -12.33 -4.92 0.15
C LEU A 14 -13.09 -5.89 -0.75
N GLY A 15 -12.46 -7.00 -1.17
CA GLY A 15 -13.06 -8.03 -2.01
C GLY A 15 -12.43 -8.17 -3.39
N ASP A 16 -12.75 -9.29 -4.04
CA ASP A 16 -12.15 -9.71 -5.33
C ASP A 16 -12.47 -8.81 -6.51
N GLN A 17 -13.47 -7.92 -6.39
CA GLN A 17 -13.84 -6.94 -7.41
C GLN A 17 -12.80 -5.82 -7.56
N VAL A 18 -11.85 -5.69 -6.62
CA VAL A 18 -10.76 -4.72 -6.71
C VAL A 18 -9.83 -5.10 -7.87
N ASN A 19 -9.77 -4.22 -8.87
CA ASN A 19 -8.89 -4.35 -10.03
C ASN A 19 -8.09 -3.07 -10.24
N GLN A 20 -6.84 -3.20 -10.65
CA GLN A 20 -6.02 -2.05 -11.01
C GLN A 20 -6.63 -1.29 -12.20
N LYS A 21 -6.75 0.02 -12.07
CA LYS A 21 -7.16 0.96 -13.13
C LYS A 21 -6.00 1.83 -13.61
N GLY A 22 -5.00 2.00 -12.77
CA GLY A 22 -3.77 2.72 -13.07
C GLY A 22 -2.74 2.55 -11.98
N SER A 23 -1.49 2.76 -12.30
CA SER A 23 -0.38 2.73 -11.35
C SER A 23 0.73 3.67 -11.81
N LEU A 24 1.35 4.35 -10.87
CA LEU A 24 2.55 5.15 -11.09
C LEU A 24 3.48 4.94 -9.91
N VAL A 25 4.74 4.68 -10.20
CA VAL A 25 5.79 4.56 -9.19
C VAL A 25 6.88 5.58 -9.50
N GLU A 26 7.08 6.51 -8.58
CA GLU A 26 8.10 7.55 -8.63
C GLU A 26 9.13 7.33 -7.53
N SER A 27 10.18 8.14 -7.50
CA SER A 27 11.21 8.07 -6.45
C SER A 27 10.64 8.35 -5.06
N GLU A 28 9.70 9.27 -4.95
CA GLU A 28 9.19 9.81 -3.69
C GLU A 28 7.92 9.11 -3.20
N LYS A 29 7.09 8.60 -4.13
CA LYS A 29 5.81 7.96 -3.80
C LYS A 29 5.35 7.00 -4.86
N LEU A 30 4.43 6.14 -4.50
CA LEU A 30 3.62 5.37 -5.45
C LEU A 30 2.17 5.85 -5.43
N ARG A 31 1.49 5.67 -6.55
CA ARG A 31 0.06 5.88 -6.74
C ARG A 31 -0.57 4.63 -7.32
N PHE A 32 -1.69 4.23 -6.77
CA PHE A 32 -2.44 3.07 -7.21
C PHE A 32 -3.92 3.42 -7.35
N ASP A 33 -4.44 3.29 -8.56
CA ASP A 33 -5.84 3.54 -8.90
C ASP A 33 -6.54 2.19 -9.07
N PHE A 34 -7.70 2.02 -8.44
CA PHE A 34 -8.40 0.73 -8.42
C PHE A 34 -9.92 0.90 -8.43
N SER A 35 -10.63 -0.16 -8.88
CA SER A 35 -12.09 -0.20 -8.89
C SER A 35 -12.63 -0.38 -7.46
N HIS A 36 -13.40 0.59 -6.99
CA HIS A 36 -14.16 0.54 -5.75
C HIS A 36 -15.15 1.71 -5.71
N ASP A 37 -16.40 1.45 -5.28
CA ASP A 37 -17.47 2.44 -5.34
C ASP A 37 -17.50 3.35 -4.12
N GLU A 38 -17.04 2.86 -2.96
CA GLU A 38 -17.15 3.55 -1.68
C GLU A 38 -15.81 4.13 -1.22
N VAL A 39 -15.87 5.09 -0.29
CA VAL A 39 -14.68 5.59 0.42
C VAL A 39 -14.09 4.46 1.26
N VAL A 40 -12.79 4.23 1.10
CA VAL A 40 -12.09 3.24 1.93
C VAL A 40 -11.95 3.79 3.34
N SER A 41 -12.59 3.15 4.30
CA SER A 41 -12.55 3.59 5.69
C SER A 41 -11.12 3.57 6.26
N ARG A 42 -10.84 4.45 7.23
CA ARG A 42 -9.55 4.47 7.92
C ARG A 42 -9.17 3.10 8.48
N ALA A 43 -10.13 2.39 9.07
CA ALA A 43 -9.91 1.05 9.61
C ALA A 43 -9.51 0.04 8.53
N ASN A 44 -10.05 0.14 7.31
CA ASN A 44 -9.66 -0.72 6.20
C ASN A 44 -8.28 -0.34 5.65
N LEU A 45 -7.97 0.96 5.55
CA LEU A 45 -6.62 1.42 5.17
C LEU A 45 -5.55 0.93 6.17
N ASP A 46 -5.85 0.98 7.46
CA ASP A 46 -4.95 0.48 8.50
C ASP A 46 -4.72 -1.04 8.37
N LYS A 47 -5.77 -1.82 8.06
CA LYS A 47 -5.65 -3.27 7.78
C LYS A 47 -4.78 -3.53 6.55
N VAL A 48 -5.01 -2.81 5.46
CA VAL A 48 -4.21 -2.92 4.22
C VAL A 48 -2.73 -2.61 4.52
N GLU A 49 -2.46 -1.53 5.25
CA GLU A 49 -1.10 -1.13 5.64
C GLU A 49 -0.41 -2.22 6.48
N VAL A 50 -1.14 -2.83 7.43
CA VAL A 50 -0.64 -3.95 8.26
C VAL A 50 -0.30 -5.16 7.39
N ILE A 51 -1.19 -5.58 6.50
CA ILE A 51 -0.98 -6.74 5.62
C ILE A 51 0.25 -6.54 4.75
N VAL A 52 0.37 -5.38 4.08
CA VAL A 52 1.52 -5.07 3.23
C VAL A 52 2.82 -5.10 4.03
N ASN A 53 2.86 -4.48 5.21
CA ASN A 53 4.06 -4.47 6.04
C ASN A 53 4.39 -5.85 6.61
N GLN A 54 3.42 -6.71 6.89
CA GLN A 54 3.67 -8.11 7.27
C GLN A 54 4.40 -8.88 6.17
N GLN A 55 3.98 -8.73 4.90
CA GLN A 55 4.67 -9.35 3.77
C GLN A 55 6.10 -8.80 3.60
N ILE A 56 6.29 -7.50 3.78
CA ILE A 56 7.62 -6.87 3.73
C ILE A 56 8.52 -7.43 4.84
N LEU A 57 8.00 -7.55 6.06
CA LEU A 57 8.74 -8.10 7.22
C LEU A 57 9.09 -9.58 7.05
N GLY A 58 8.24 -10.37 6.38
CA GLY A 58 8.50 -11.76 6.03
C GLY A 58 9.71 -11.93 5.13
N ASN A 59 10.11 -10.86 4.41
CA ASN A 59 11.33 -10.77 3.62
C ASN A 59 11.56 -11.95 2.67
N THR A 60 10.48 -12.48 2.09
CA THR A 60 10.55 -13.58 1.11
C THR A 60 11.23 -13.13 -0.17
N GLN A 61 11.84 -14.07 -0.87
CA GLN A 61 12.41 -13.81 -2.18
C GLN A 61 11.32 -13.57 -3.21
N VAL A 62 11.51 -12.58 -4.07
CA VAL A 62 10.65 -12.33 -5.23
C VAL A 62 11.04 -13.29 -6.34
N ILE A 63 10.11 -14.11 -6.80
CA ILE A 63 10.33 -15.11 -7.82
C ILE A 63 9.79 -14.60 -9.16
N THR A 64 10.60 -14.71 -10.19
CA THR A 64 10.24 -14.36 -11.55
C THR A 64 10.40 -15.58 -12.45
N GLU A 65 9.38 -15.92 -13.21
CA GLU A 65 9.36 -17.03 -14.14
C GLU A 65 8.80 -16.60 -15.49
N GLU A 66 9.46 -17.01 -16.58
CA GLU A 66 8.92 -16.86 -17.92
C GLU A 66 8.24 -18.15 -18.38
N THR A 67 6.96 -18.04 -18.75
CA THR A 67 6.14 -19.17 -19.16
C THR A 67 5.16 -18.78 -20.25
N ASP A 68 4.40 -19.73 -20.77
CA ASP A 68 3.28 -19.44 -21.64
C ASP A 68 2.05 -18.92 -20.84
N ILE A 69 1.21 -18.15 -21.49
CA ILE A 69 0.04 -17.50 -20.87
C ILE A 69 -0.95 -18.51 -20.27
N LYS A 70 -1.07 -19.72 -20.85
CA LYS A 70 -2.01 -20.75 -20.37
C LYS A 70 -1.50 -21.32 -19.04
N THR A 71 -0.20 -21.60 -18.96
CA THR A 71 0.46 -22.07 -17.72
C THR A 71 0.41 -21.01 -16.64
N ALA A 72 0.67 -19.73 -16.98
CA ALA A 72 0.56 -18.62 -16.05
C ALA A 72 -0.84 -18.51 -15.42
N LYS A 73 -1.89 -18.59 -16.25
CA LYS A 73 -3.29 -18.59 -15.77
C LYS A 73 -3.63 -19.77 -14.87
N LYS A 74 -3.10 -20.96 -15.17
CA LYS A 74 -3.28 -22.16 -14.29
C LYS A 74 -2.62 -21.98 -12.93
N LYS A 75 -1.54 -21.20 -12.84
CA LYS A 75 -0.89 -20.83 -11.58
C LYS A 75 -1.62 -19.71 -10.82
N GLY A 76 -2.76 -19.24 -11.32
CA GLY A 76 -3.54 -18.16 -10.71
C GLY A 76 -2.96 -16.76 -10.98
N ALA A 77 -2.04 -16.61 -11.94
CA ALA A 77 -1.45 -15.33 -12.25
C ALA A 77 -2.50 -14.33 -12.75
N MET A 78 -2.61 -13.20 -12.07
CA MET A 78 -3.51 -12.12 -12.42
C MET A 78 -2.90 -11.30 -13.56
N ALA A 79 -3.71 -11.06 -14.60
CA ALA A 79 -3.36 -10.17 -15.70
C ALA A 79 -3.81 -8.76 -15.36
N LEU A 80 -2.92 -7.78 -15.49
CA LEU A 80 -3.25 -6.39 -15.27
C LEU A 80 -4.16 -5.86 -16.38
N PHE A 81 -5.10 -4.99 -16.00
CA PHE A 81 -6.09 -4.43 -16.92
C PHE A 81 -5.40 -3.57 -18.00
N GLY A 82 -5.79 -3.80 -19.28
CA GLY A 82 -5.33 -2.99 -20.42
C GLY A 82 -3.99 -3.39 -21.02
N GLU A 83 -3.28 -4.36 -20.45
CA GLU A 83 -2.04 -4.89 -21.03
C GLU A 83 -2.32 -5.98 -22.08
N LYS A 84 -1.60 -5.90 -23.20
CA LYS A 84 -1.61 -6.94 -24.22
C LYS A 84 -0.42 -7.87 -23.99
N TYR A 85 -0.72 -9.12 -23.72
CA TYR A 85 0.30 -10.15 -23.49
C TYR A 85 0.55 -10.97 -24.76
N GLY A 86 1.81 -11.25 -25.04
CA GLY A 86 2.21 -12.20 -26.07
C GLY A 86 2.04 -13.65 -25.63
N ASP A 87 2.53 -14.59 -26.43
CA ASP A 87 2.47 -16.03 -26.11
C ASP A 87 3.32 -16.38 -24.86
N ARG A 88 4.39 -15.66 -24.64
CA ARG A 88 5.24 -15.76 -23.43
C ARG A 88 5.04 -14.58 -22.53
N VAL A 89 4.91 -14.86 -21.24
CA VAL A 89 4.66 -13.89 -20.19
C VAL A 89 5.60 -14.08 -19.01
N ARG A 90 5.90 -12.99 -18.32
CA ARG A 90 6.67 -12.99 -17.09
C ARG A 90 5.73 -13.01 -15.90
N VAL A 91 5.74 -14.10 -15.14
CA VAL A 91 5.00 -14.29 -13.91
C VAL A 91 5.87 -13.84 -12.74
N LEU A 92 5.33 -12.99 -11.90
CA LEU A 92 5.94 -12.47 -10.71
C LEU A 92 5.19 -13.00 -9.49
N SER A 93 5.89 -13.73 -8.62
CA SER A 93 5.34 -14.27 -7.36
C SER A 93 6.03 -13.60 -6.17
N MET A 94 5.25 -13.12 -5.21
CA MET A 94 5.69 -12.40 -4.03
C MET A 94 4.93 -12.84 -2.79
N GLY A 95 5.63 -12.82 -1.65
CA GLY A 95 5.06 -13.05 -0.33
C GLY A 95 4.93 -14.52 0.03
N ASP A 96 4.53 -14.77 1.27
CA ASP A 96 4.30 -16.11 1.79
C ASP A 96 3.13 -16.76 1.05
N ASP A 97 3.25 -18.05 0.75
CA ASP A 97 2.23 -18.84 0.05
C ASP A 97 1.78 -18.21 -1.29
N ASN A 98 2.70 -17.52 -2.00
CA ASN A 98 2.37 -16.78 -3.23
C ASN A 98 1.27 -15.73 -2.99
N PHE A 99 1.42 -14.92 -1.95
CA PHE A 99 0.49 -13.85 -1.57
C PHE A 99 0.03 -13.00 -2.77
N SER A 100 0.96 -12.62 -3.66
CA SER A 100 0.64 -11.95 -4.93
C SER A 100 1.29 -12.69 -6.09
N VAL A 101 0.49 -13.06 -7.10
CA VAL A 101 0.95 -13.69 -8.35
C VAL A 101 0.38 -12.91 -9.51
N GLU A 102 1.23 -12.17 -10.23
CA GLU A 102 0.79 -11.26 -11.29
C GLU A 102 1.66 -11.37 -12.54
N LEU A 103 1.08 -11.05 -13.71
CA LEU A 103 1.83 -10.86 -14.93
C LEU A 103 2.45 -9.46 -14.92
N CYS A 104 3.76 -9.35 -14.85
CA CYS A 104 4.43 -8.05 -14.79
C CYS A 104 5.81 -8.07 -15.45
N GLY A 105 6.02 -7.15 -16.41
CA GLY A 105 7.30 -6.93 -17.08
C GLY A 105 8.23 -5.92 -16.39
N GLY A 106 7.79 -5.31 -15.29
CA GLY A 106 8.53 -4.26 -14.57
C GLY A 106 9.75 -4.78 -13.80
N THR A 107 10.52 -3.84 -13.24
CA THR A 107 11.64 -4.15 -12.33
C THR A 107 11.14 -4.28 -10.89
N HIS A 108 11.72 -5.22 -10.16
CA HIS A 108 11.30 -5.54 -8.79
C HIS A 108 12.49 -5.73 -7.87
N VAL A 109 12.25 -5.58 -6.57
CA VAL A 109 13.22 -5.92 -5.52
C VAL A 109 13.54 -7.43 -5.56
N GLN A 110 14.68 -7.82 -5.05
CA GLN A 110 15.04 -9.24 -4.95
C GLN A 110 14.36 -9.92 -3.77
N ARG A 111 14.18 -9.19 -2.67
CA ARG A 111 13.52 -9.64 -1.45
C ARG A 111 12.54 -8.56 -0.98
N LEU A 112 11.42 -8.95 -0.39
CA LEU A 112 10.38 -8.01 0.01
C LEU A 112 10.86 -7.01 1.08
N GLY A 113 11.80 -7.39 1.92
CA GLY A 113 12.42 -6.49 2.91
C GLY A 113 13.14 -5.28 2.29
N ASP A 114 13.60 -5.39 1.03
CA ASP A 114 14.24 -4.28 0.32
C ASP A 114 13.30 -3.11 0.04
N ILE A 115 11.97 -3.33 0.11
CA ILE A 115 10.95 -2.28 0.00
C ILE A 115 11.02 -1.32 1.19
N GLY A 116 11.38 -1.83 2.37
CA GLY A 116 11.29 -1.11 3.61
C GLY A 116 9.83 -0.87 4.03
N ARG A 117 9.63 -0.02 5.05
CA ARG A 117 8.30 0.29 5.57
C ARG A 117 7.38 0.87 4.50
N PHE A 118 6.17 0.38 4.42
CA PHE A 118 5.09 0.91 3.59
C PHE A 118 4.14 1.78 4.44
N LYS A 119 3.74 2.94 3.92
CA LYS A 119 2.81 3.86 4.59
C LYS A 119 1.84 4.50 3.60
N VAL A 120 0.54 4.40 3.87
CA VAL A 120 -0.49 5.11 3.12
C VAL A 120 -0.48 6.60 3.48
N ILE A 121 -0.45 7.47 2.48
CA ILE A 121 -0.49 8.93 2.65
C ILE A 121 -1.92 9.43 2.50
N SER A 122 -2.60 9.01 1.42
CA SER A 122 -3.92 9.52 1.07
C SER A 122 -4.78 8.45 0.39
N GLU A 123 -6.07 8.63 0.48
CA GLU A 123 -7.09 7.89 -0.26
C GLU A 123 -8.14 8.89 -0.77
N SER A 124 -8.52 8.77 -2.06
CA SER A 124 -9.49 9.68 -2.68
C SER A 124 -10.21 9.04 -3.86
N GLY A 125 -11.42 9.55 -4.17
CA GLY A 125 -12.11 9.24 -5.44
C GLY A 125 -11.53 10.08 -6.57
N ILE A 126 -11.33 9.45 -7.74
CA ILE A 126 -10.82 10.13 -8.94
C ILE A 126 -11.78 10.07 -10.12
N ALA A 127 -12.69 9.10 -10.13
CA ALA A 127 -13.76 8.94 -11.09
C ALA A 127 -14.88 8.09 -10.47
N ALA A 128 -16.01 7.98 -11.13
CA ALA A 128 -17.07 7.06 -10.72
C ALA A 128 -16.54 5.63 -10.66
N GLY A 129 -16.68 4.97 -9.52
CA GLY A 129 -16.20 3.60 -9.29
C GLY A 129 -14.68 3.44 -9.28
N VAL A 130 -13.90 4.53 -9.18
CA VAL A 130 -12.43 4.48 -9.16
C VAL A 130 -11.88 5.28 -7.98
N ARG A 131 -11.12 4.59 -7.15
CA ARG A 131 -10.41 5.15 -5.99
C ARG A 131 -8.91 5.18 -6.24
N ARG A 132 -8.23 6.08 -5.58
CA ARG A 132 -6.77 6.25 -5.61
C ARG A 132 -6.20 6.16 -4.21
N ILE A 133 -5.14 5.37 -4.06
CA ILE A 133 -4.27 5.40 -2.88
C ILE A 133 -2.91 5.96 -3.32
N GLU A 134 -2.38 6.88 -2.51
CA GLU A 134 -0.97 7.27 -2.56
C GLU A 134 -0.27 6.70 -1.33
N ALA A 135 0.94 6.21 -1.52
CA ALA A 135 1.75 5.62 -0.44
C ALA A 135 3.24 5.90 -0.66
N VAL A 136 3.99 5.81 0.42
CA VAL A 136 5.46 5.92 0.46
C VAL A 136 6.06 4.64 1.01
N THR A 137 7.34 4.39 0.68
CA THR A 137 8.08 3.23 1.19
C THR A 137 9.46 3.65 1.71
N GLY A 138 10.13 2.74 2.44
CA GLY A 138 11.51 2.91 2.83
C GLY A 138 11.79 4.20 3.61
N SER A 139 12.77 4.96 3.14
CA SER A 139 13.22 6.21 3.78
C SER A 139 12.13 7.27 3.85
N ASP A 140 11.27 7.39 2.81
CA ASP A 140 10.22 8.41 2.79
C ASP A 140 9.12 8.10 3.81
N ALA A 141 8.79 6.82 4.01
CA ALA A 141 7.90 6.40 5.09
C ALA A 141 8.49 6.74 6.47
N TYR A 142 9.79 6.53 6.67
CA TYR A 142 10.48 6.90 7.91
C TYR A 142 10.47 8.42 8.13
N GLN A 143 10.75 9.22 7.11
CA GLN A 143 10.72 10.68 7.21
C GLN A 143 9.31 11.21 7.53
N LEU A 144 8.29 10.61 6.95
CA LEU A 144 6.90 10.94 7.25
C LEU A 144 6.56 10.68 8.72
N ASP A 145 6.97 9.52 9.26
CA ASP A 145 6.76 9.20 10.67
C ASP A 145 7.51 10.17 11.59
N LYS A 146 8.77 10.50 11.26
CA LYS A 146 9.55 11.49 12.01
C LYS A 146 8.90 12.87 12.01
N LYS A 147 8.35 13.30 10.88
CA LYS A 147 7.60 14.56 10.77
C LYS A 147 6.37 14.55 11.69
N ASN A 148 5.62 13.45 11.68
CA ASN A 148 4.43 13.31 12.52
C ASN A 148 4.79 13.29 14.02
N GLU A 149 5.85 12.57 14.41
CA GLU A 149 6.36 12.54 15.77
C GLU A 149 6.79 13.94 16.25
N ASN A 150 7.54 14.66 15.43
CA ASN A 150 7.95 16.02 15.73
C ASN A 150 6.75 16.96 15.89
N THR A 151 5.75 16.85 15.01
CA THR A 151 4.53 17.64 15.11
C THR A 151 3.79 17.37 16.42
N LEU A 152 3.64 16.09 16.80
CA LEU A 152 3.03 15.72 18.06
C LEU A 152 3.83 16.28 19.26
N SER A 153 5.14 16.21 19.23
CA SER A 153 6.01 16.74 20.28
C SER A 153 5.90 18.28 20.41
N MET A 154 5.76 19.00 19.28
CA MET A 154 5.49 20.44 19.29
C MET A 154 4.13 20.77 19.93
N ILE A 155 3.07 20.01 19.57
CA ILE A 155 1.74 20.17 20.19
C ILE A 155 1.80 19.91 21.69
N ALA A 156 2.47 18.85 22.11
CA ALA A 156 2.66 18.52 23.53
C ALA A 156 3.38 19.64 24.29
N SER A 157 4.45 20.20 23.69
CA SER A 157 5.19 21.34 24.27
C SER A 157 4.29 22.58 24.41
N LEU A 158 3.53 22.96 23.38
CA LEU A 158 2.62 24.11 23.40
C LEU A 158 1.52 23.95 24.47
N THR A 159 1.05 22.74 24.67
CA THR A 159 0.01 22.41 25.66
C THR A 159 0.56 22.09 27.06
N LYS A 160 1.88 22.16 27.23
CA LYS A 160 2.59 21.80 28.48
C LYS A 160 2.21 20.41 28.97
N SER A 161 2.21 19.42 28.05
CA SER A 161 1.88 18.03 28.33
C SER A 161 2.95 17.07 27.74
N SER A 162 2.85 15.77 28.04
CA SER A 162 3.59 14.74 27.31
C SER A 162 2.90 14.40 25.97
N ASN A 163 3.61 13.74 25.04
CA ASN A 163 3.04 13.28 23.79
C ASN A 163 1.79 12.40 24.00
N SER A 164 1.82 11.53 25.01
CA SER A 164 0.69 10.64 25.35
C SER A 164 -0.53 11.39 25.90
N MET A 165 -0.34 12.55 26.51
CA MET A 165 -1.39 13.37 27.13
C MET A 165 -1.83 14.56 26.23
N ALA A 166 -1.17 14.78 25.11
CA ALA A 166 -1.41 15.95 24.26
C ALA A 166 -2.87 16.07 23.79
N LEU A 167 -3.48 14.95 23.38
CA LEU A 167 -4.86 14.93 22.93
C LEU A 167 -5.84 15.31 24.06
N ASP A 168 -5.67 14.75 25.25
CA ASP A 168 -6.56 15.03 26.38
C ASP A 168 -6.42 16.48 26.85
N LYS A 169 -5.18 16.99 26.81
CA LYS A 169 -4.91 18.39 27.13
C LYS A 169 -5.56 19.35 26.13
N VAL A 170 -5.53 19.05 24.83
CA VAL A 170 -6.24 19.83 23.80
C VAL A 170 -7.75 19.81 24.04
N LYS A 171 -8.34 18.62 24.31
CA LYS A 171 -9.78 18.51 24.64
C LYS A 171 -10.14 19.36 25.86
N GLN A 172 -9.34 19.31 26.93
CA GLN A 172 -9.53 20.14 28.12
C GLN A 172 -9.52 21.64 27.81
N LEU A 173 -8.53 22.09 27.01
CA LEU A 173 -8.43 23.50 26.62
C LEU A 173 -9.64 23.97 25.81
N ILE A 174 -10.14 23.16 24.89
CA ILE A 174 -11.34 23.47 24.11
C ILE A 174 -12.59 23.54 25.02
N SER A 175 -12.71 22.62 25.98
CA SER A 175 -13.87 22.62 26.90
C SER A 175 -13.89 23.82 27.84
N ASN A 176 -12.71 24.34 28.21
CA ASN A 176 -12.58 25.50 29.10
C ASN A 176 -12.82 26.85 28.38
N GLN A 177 -12.92 26.85 27.03
CA GLN A 177 -13.23 28.05 26.23
C GLN A 177 -14.74 28.23 25.96
N LYS A 178 -15.55 27.25 26.35
CA LYS A 178 -17.03 27.33 26.31
C LYS A 178 -17.57 27.79 27.65
#